data_c869b69cc5d464b5b8c0c5a7e59221b7
#
_entry.id   c869b69cc5d464b5b8c0c5a7e59221b7
#
_cell.length_a   1.000
_cell.length_b   1.000
_cell.length_c   1.000
_cell.angle_alpha   90.00
_cell.angle_beta   90.00
_cell.angle_gamma   90.00
#
_symmetry.space_group_name_H-M   'P 1'
#
loop_
_entity.id
_entity.type
_entity.pdbx_description
1 polymer ?
#
loop_
_entity_poly.entity_id
_entity_poly.type
_entity_poly.pdbx_seq_one_letter_code
_entity_poly.pdbx_strand_id
1 'polypeptide(L)' 'MVHKTWNVRDQTTETLEILLEQKYKKIDGSYKMLKKVSKIEDAKKLIDEIWQMKSFANSIELELMRRENNNGIS' A
#
# COMPACT_ATOMS: atom_id res chain seq x y z
N MET A 1 20.83 15.91 11.76
CA MET A 1 19.37 15.99 11.71
C MET A 1 18.79 14.58 11.53
N VAL A 2 17.85 14.24 12.36
CA VAL A 2 17.25 12.91 12.32
C VAL A 2 16.04 12.95 11.41
N HIS A 3 16.08 12.12 10.38
CA HIS A 3 14.93 11.94 9.50
C HIS A 3 14.00 10.92 10.15
N LYS A 4 12.81 11.38 10.45
CA LYS A 4 11.80 10.50 11.00
C LYS A 4 11.30 9.59 9.87
N THR A 5 11.71 8.35 9.91
CA THR A 5 11.25 7.37 8.93
C THR A 5 9.81 6.99 9.26
N TRP A 6 8.93 7.08 8.27
CA TRP A 6 7.55 6.66 8.44
C TRP A 6 7.52 5.16 8.77
N ASN A 7 6.80 4.81 9.80
CA ASN A 7 6.74 3.42 10.27
C ASN A 7 5.29 3.02 10.50
N VAL A 8 4.92 1.88 9.94
CA VAL A 8 3.56 1.34 10.04
C VAL A 8 3.14 1.16 11.51
N ARG A 9 4.08 0.74 12.34
CA ARG A 9 3.80 0.46 13.76
C ARG A 9 3.42 1.69 14.56
N ASP A 10 3.89 2.85 14.12
CA ASP A 10 3.64 4.10 14.82
C ASP A 10 2.30 4.73 14.47
N GLN A 11 1.62 4.19 13.47
CA GLN A 11 0.36 4.75 12.99
C GLN A 11 -0.82 4.12 13.74
N THR A 12 -1.90 4.92 13.87
CA THR A 12 -3.14 4.38 14.46
C THR A 12 -3.78 3.40 13.49
N THR A 13 -4.58 2.49 14.02
CA THR A 13 -5.32 1.55 13.18
C THR A 13 -6.19 2.26 12.17
N GLU A 14 -6.87 3.31 12.60
CA GLU A 14 -7.73 4.11 11.73
C GLU A 14 -6.95 4.72 10.57
N THR A 15 -5.78 5.30 10.87
CA THR A 15 -4.92 5.88 9.85
C THR A 15 -4.48 4.83 8.84
N LEU A 16 -4.12 3.63 9.33
CA LEU A 16 -3.70 2.54 8.46
C LEU A 16 -4.82 2.08 7.54
N GLU A 17 -6.04 2.00 8.06
CA GLU A 17 -7.20 1.61 7.26
C GLU A 17 -7.48 2.62 6.15
N ILE A 18 -7.37 3.91 6.45
CA ILE A 18 -7.56 4.96 5.47
C ILE A 18 -6.49 4.90 4.38
N LEU A 19 -5.23 4.72 4.80
CA LEU A 19 -4.12 4.62 3.85
C LEU A 19 -4.26 3.40 2.95
N LEU A 20 -4.69 2.28 3.52
CA LEU A 20 -4.89 1.05 2.77
C LEU A 20 -5.95 1.25 1.68
N GLU A 21 -7.07 1.87 2.04
CA GLU A 21 -8.13 2.15 1.08
C GLU A 21 -7.64 3.05 -0.05
N GLN A 22 -6.88 4.09 0.30
CA GLN A 22 -6.31 5.00 -0.70
C GLN A 22 -5.37 4.28 -1.64
N LYS A 23 -4.54 3.38 -1.12
CA LYS A 23 -3.61 2.61 -1.95
C LYS A 23 -4.34 1.68 -2.90
N TYR A 24 -5.39 1.02 -2.43
CA TYR A 24 -6.17 0.15 -3.30
C TYR A 24 -6.82 0.92 -4.44
N LYS A 25 -7.32 2.12 -4.16
CA LYS A 25 -7.89 2.97 -5.21
C LYS A 25 -6.85 3.37 -6.24
N LYS A 26 -5.65 3.71 -5.80
CA LYS A 26 -4.56 4.06 -6.71
C LYS A 26 -4.10 2.87 -7.54
N ILE A 27 -4.02 1.70 -6.93
CA ILE A 27 -3.65 0.47 -7.63
C ILE A 27 -4.66 0.18 -8.72
N ASP A 28 -5.95 0.26 -8.41
CA ASP A 28 -7.01 0.05 -9.38
C ASP A 28 -6.91 1.04 -10.54
N GLY A 29 -6.69 2.31 -10.23
CA GLY A 29 -6.50 3.33 -11.25
C GLY A 29 -5.32 3.05 -12.15
N SER A 30 -4.22 2.58 -11.56
CA SER A 30 -3.02 2.24 -12.32
C SER A 30 -3.25 1.05 -13.25
N TYR A 31 -4.00 0.05 -12.80
CA TYR A 31 -4.36 -1.07 -13.66
C TYR A 31 -5.22 -0.62 -14.85
N LYS A 32 -6.14 0.31 -14.62
CA LYS A 32 -6.97 0.85 -15.70
C LYS A 32 -6.11 1.61 -16.72
N MET A 33 -5.13 2.37 -16.25
CA MET A 33 -4.20 3.06 -17.12
C MET A 33 -3.34 2.08 -17.89
N LEU A 34 -2.93 1.00 -17.26
CA LEU A 34 -2.10 -0.02 -17.90
C LEU A 34 -2.78 -0.61 -19.12
N LYS A 35 -4.09 -0.77 -19.09
CA LYS A 35 -4.86 -1.29 -20.21
C LYS A 35 -4.86 -0.34 -21.40
N LYS A 36 -4.60 0.94 -21.17
CA LYS A 36 -4.61 1.97 -22.24
C LYS A 36 -3.23 2.27 -22.77
N VAL A 37 -2.18 1.78 -22.12
CA VAL A 37 -0.81 2.04 -22.52
C VAL A 37 -0.44 1.22 -23.74
N SER A 38 0.15 1.88 -24.74
CA SER A 38 0.57 1.20 -25.96
C SER A 38 2.09 0.97 -26.02
N LYS A 39 2.85 1.66 -25.20
CA LYS A 39 4.31 1.54 -25.19
C LYS A 39 4.76 0.64 -24.04
N ILE A 40 5.69 -0.26 -24.35
CA ILE A 40 6.23 -1.19 -23.36
C ILE A 40 6.92 -0.45 -22.23
N GLU A 41 7.64 0.63 -22.53
CA GLU A 41 8.33 1.41 -21.50
C GLU A 41 7.38 2.01 -20.49
N ASP A 42 6.25 2.55 -20.95
CA ASP A 42 5.25 3.13 -20.08
C ASP A 42 4.58 2.04 -19.26
N ALA A 43 4.33 0.88 -19.86
CA ALA A 43 3.76 -0.27 -19.16
C ALA A 43 4.68 -0.73 -18.02
N LYS A 44 5.98 -0.79 -18.28
CA LYS A 44 6.95 -1.19 -17.24
C LYS A 44 6.96 -0.23 -16.07
N LYS A 45 6.87 1.06 -16.33
CA LYS A 45 6.82 2.07 -15.27
C LYS A 45 5.58 1.89 -14.41
N LEU A 46 4.43 1.66 -15.04
CA LEU A 46 3.18 1.45 -14.32
C LEU A 46 3.23 0.18 -13.48
N ILE A 47 3.77 -0.90 -14.05
CA ILE A 47 3.92 -2.16 -13.33
C ILE A 47 4.79 -1.96 -12.09
N ASP A 48 5.89 -1.24 -12.23
CA ASP A 48 6.79 -0.96 -11.11
C ASP A 48 6.07 -0.16 -10.02
N GLU A 49 5.33 0.86 -10.40
CA GLU A 49 4.54 1.65 -9.45
C GLU A 49 3.49 0.80 -8.75
N ILE A 50 2.82 -0.09 -9.48
CA ILE A 50 1.82 -0.99 -8.91
C ILE A 50 2.48 -1.90 -7.88
N TRP A 51 3.64 -2.45 -8.20
CA TRP A 51 4.38 -3.31 -7.27
C TRP A 51 4.76 -2.58 -5.99
N GLN A 52 5.21 -1.34 -6.11
CA GLN A 52 5.55 -0.54 -4.94
C GLN A 52 4.33 -0.27 -4.07
N MET A 53 3.21 0.08 -4.69
CA MET A 53 1.97 0.31 -3.96
C MET A 53 1.46 -0.96 -3.29
N LYS A 54 1.55 -2.10 -3.98
CA LYS A 54 1.14 -3.39 -3.41
C LYS A 54 2.00 -3.77 -2.22
N SER A 55 3.31 -3.54 -2.32
CA SER A 55 4.23 -3.82 -1.23
C SER A 55 3.88 -2.98 0.00
N PHE A 56 3.59 -1.71 -0.20
CA PHE A 56 3.20 -0.82 0.88
C PHE A 56 1.87 -1.27 1.50
N ALA A 57 0.88 -1.58 0.66
CA ALA A 57 -0.42 -2.05 1.13
C ALA A 57 -0.28 -3.36 1.91
N ASN A 58 0.57 -4.25 1.44
CA ASN A 58 0.83 -5.51 2.13
C ASN A 58 1.39 -5.29 3.53
N SER A 59 2.31 -4.34 3.66
CA SER A 59 2.88 -3.99 4.98
C SER A 59 1.79 -3.50 5.93
N ILE A 60 0.86 -2.69 5.44
CA ILE A 60 -0.24 -2.20 6.25
C ILE A 60 -1.16 -3.35 6.66
N GLU A 61 -1.49 -4.23 5.72
CA GLU A 61 -2.36 -5.37 6.01
C GLU A 61 -1.76 -6.29 7.06
N LEU A 62 -0.45 -6.55 6.96
CA LEU A 62 0.23 -7.40 7.94
C LEU A 62 0.19 -6.77 9.33
N GLU A 63 0.39 -5.47 9.42
CA GLU A 63 0.33 -4.78 10.71
C GLU A 63 -1.08 -4.81 11.30
N LEU A 64 -2.10 -4.60 10.47
CA LEU A 64 -3.49 -4.66 10.93
C LEU A 64 -3.84 -6.06 11.41
N MET A 65 -3.41 -7.08 10.68
CA MET A 65 -3.63 -8.47 11.09
C MET A 65 -2.94 -8.79 12.41
N ARG A 66 -1.71 -8.29 12.58
CA ARG A 66 -0.97 -8.49 13.82
C ARG A 66 -1.71 -7.88 15.02
N ARG A 67 -2.25 -6.67 14.84
CA ARG A 67 -3.00 -5.98 15.89
C ARG A 67 -4.27 -6.73 16.24
N GLU A 68 -4.97 -7.22 15.23
CA GLU A 68 -6.19 -7.99 15.42
C GLU A 68 -5.92 -9.30 16.16
N ASN A 69 -4.86 -10.01 15.78
CA ASN A 69 -4.49 -11.24 16.46
C ASN A 69 -4.11 -11.00 17.92
N ASN A 70 -3.37 -9.91 18.19
CA ASN A 70 -3.01 -9.59 19.57
C ASN A 70 -4.22 -9.29 20.42
N ASN A 71 -5.21 -8.62 19.85
CA ASN A 71 -6.46 -8.32 20.56
C ASN A 71 -7.28 -9.58 20.82
N GLY A 72 -7.20 -10.54 19.90
CA GLY A 72 -7.93 -11.78 20.01
C GLY A 72 -7.38 -12.77 21.02
N ILE A 73 -6.15 -12.57 21.48
CA ILE A 73 -5.47 -13.48 22.39
C ILE A 73 -5.74 -13.13 23.85
N SER A 74 -6.23 -11.97 24.11
CA SER A 74 -6.48 -11.49 25.48
C SER A 74 -7.36 -12.39 26.32
#